data_5648824f3a91ea71b1f49465fda9f0ef
#
_entry.id   5648824f3a91ea71b1f49465fda9f0ef
#
_cell.length_a   1.000
_cell.length_b   1.000
_cell.length_c   1.000
_cell.angle_alpha   90.00
_cell.angle_beta   90.00
_cell.angle_gamma   90.00
#
_symmetry.space_group_name_H-M   'P 1'
#
loop_
_entity.id
_entity.type
_entity.pdbx_description
1 polymer ?
#
loop_
_entity_poly.entity_id
_entity_poly.type
_entity_poly.pdbx_seq_one_letter_code
_entity_poly.pdbx_strand_id
1 'polypeptide(L)'
;MKKVIIVDDHPVIRFAVKMLLERNEMEVVAETNNGVDAIQKTRECLPDLVLLDIGLPKIDGFQVLERLRTLNLQLKILVLTSQSSSHFAQRCKQAGADGFVTKSDDMSELLDAIKMVMRGYSFFPQSTYQSYEQTDSYHDDDGLLEQLSDRELSVLVSIGKGMGNKQIGEQLLLSEKTISTYKHRLKQKLNAQSLIDLIDFARRNNLIK
;
A
#
# COMPACT_ATOMS: atom_id res chain seq x y z
N MET A 1 21.86 0.43 17.18
CA MET A 1 20.50 -0.09 16.91
C MET A 1 20.05 0.49 15.58
N LYS A 2 19.24 -0.23 14.82
CA LYS A 2 18.66 0.27 13.58
C LYS A 2 17.46 1.16 13.91
N LYS A 3 17.44 2.35 13.33
CA LYS A 3 16.38 3.35 13.54
C LYS A 3 15.20 3.11 12.59
N VAL A 4 14.00 3.04 13.15
CA VAL A 4 12.77 2.75 12.37
C VAL A 4 11.74 3.84 12.60
N ILE A 5 11.06 4.25 11.54
CA ILE A 5 9.83 5.05 11.61
C ILE A 5 8.64 4.17 11.24
N ILE A 6 7.56 4.27 12.00
CA ILE A 6 6.29 3.59 11.72
C ILE A 6 5.27 4.63 11.24
N VAL A 7 4.72 4.39 10.06
CA VAL A 7 3.73 5.25 9.40
C VAL A 7 2.47 4.43 9.14
N ASP A 8 1.45 4.58 9.97
CA ASP A 8 0.19 3.82 9.92
C ASP A 8 -0.91 4.61 10.63
N ASP A 9 -2.10 4.66 10.11
CA ASP A 9 -3.21 5.38 10.74
C ASP A 9 -3.91 4.58 11.85
N HIS A 10 -3.69 3.26 11.92
CA HIS A 10 -4.27 2.37 12.92
C HIS A 10 -3.42 2.31 14.21
N PRO A 11 -3.87 2.86 15.34
CA PRO A 11 -3.07 2.89 16.58
C PRO A 11 -2.67 1.51 17.10
N VAL A 12 -3.55 0.53 16.97
CA VAL A 12 -3.30 -0.85 17.44
C VAL A 12 -2.18 -1.50 16.63
N ILE A 13 -2.16 -1.30 15.32
CA ILE A 13 -1.09 -1.82 14.44
C ILE A 13 0.23 -1.14 14.79
N ARG A 14 0.26 0.19 14.94
CA ARG A 14 1.49 0.89 15.36
C ARG A 14 2.05 0.33 16.66
N PHE A 15 1.18 0.15 17.67
CA PHE A 15 1.59 -0.41 18.95
C PHE A 15 2.16 -1.82 18.82
N ALA A 16 1.48 -2.72 18.10
CA ALA A 16 1.93 -4.09 17.89
C ALA A 16 3.27 -4.16 17.16
N VAL A 17 3.41 -3.38 16.07
CA VAL A 17 4.64 -3.28 15.29
C VAL A 17 5.79 -2.72 16.14
N LYS A 18 5.54 -1.69 16.93
CA LYS A 18 6.53 -1.12 17.85
C LYS A 18 7.06 -2.16 18.82
N MET A 19 6.17 -2.87 19.49
CA MET A 19 6.56 -3.94 20.43
C MET A 19 7.38 -5.04 19.73
N LEU A 20 7.03 -5.40 18.50
CA LEU A 20 7.79 -6.37 17.70
C LEU A 20 9.22 -5.87 17.42
N LEU A 21 9.36 -4.61 16.99
CA LEU A 21 10.64 -3.99 16.64
C LEU A 21 11.56 -3.88 17.88
N GLU A 22 11.04 -3.36 18.98
CA GLU A 22 11.78 -3.16 20.24
C GLU A 22 12.29 -4.50 20.81
N ARG A 23 11.49 -5.57 20.74
CA ARG A 23 11.90 -6.93 21.12
C ARG A 23 13.02 -7.50 20.24
N ASN A 24 13.19 -6.96 19.02
CA ASN A 24 14.22 -7.37 18.07
C ASN A 24 15.35 -6.34 17.93
N GLU A 25 15.63 -5.58 18.99
CA GLU A 25 16.75 -4.65 19.11
C GLU A 25 16.75 -3.54 18.04
N MET A 26 15.56 -3.11 17.59
CA MET A 26 15.37 -1.97 16.71
C MET A 26 14.80 -0.80 17.50
N GLU A 27 15.24 0.41 17.17
CA GLU A 27 14.82 1.65 17.83
C GLU A 27 13.72 2.33 17.02
N VAL A 28 12.52 2.45 17.57
CA VAL A 28 11.44 3.24 16.95
C VAL A 28 11.66 4.71 17.28
N VAL A 29 12.27 5.45 16.37
CA VAL A 29 12.62 6.87 16.56
C VAL A 29 11.46 7.82 16.32
N ALA A 30 10.43 7.38 15.60
CA ALA A 30 9.21 8.15 15.41
C ALA A 30 8.03 7.26 14.99
N GLU A 31 6.84 7.72 15.33
CA GLU A 31 5.56 7.18 14.90
C GLU A 31 4.71 8.31 14.32
N THR A 32 3.94 8.02 13.27
CA THR A 32 2.99 8.98 12.70
C THR A 32 1.82 8.28 12.04
N ASN A 33 0.71 8.99 11.91
CA ASN A 33 -0.52 8.52 11.27
C ASN A 33 -0.82 9.23 9.96
N ASN A 34 0.12 10.02 9.45
CA ASN A 34 -0.07 10.76 8.20
C ASN A 34 1.24 10.91 7.39
N GLY A 35 1.08 11.07 6.08
CA GLY A 35 2.21 11.09 5.16
C GLY A 35 3.05 12.37 5.20
N VAL A 36 2.49 13.52 5.58
CA VAL A 36 3.26 14.78 5.67
C VAL A 36 4.29 14.68 6.78
N ASP A 37 3.84 14.28 7.98
CA ASP A 37 4.71 14.09 9.13
C ASP A 37 5.73 12.97 8.88
N ALA A 38 5.35 11.92 8.12
CA ALA A 38 6.27 10.86 7.74
C ALA A 38 7.49 11.40 6.99
N ILE A 39 7.26 12.25 5.99
CA ILE A 39 8.33 12.87 5.19
C ILE A 39 9.19 13.79 6.06
N GLN A 40 8.56 14.61 6.91
CA GLN A 40 9.28 15.52 7.80
C GLN A 40 10.14 14.75 8.81
N LYS A 41 9.55 13.79 9.53
CA LYS A 41 10.27 12.97 10.52
C LYS A 41 11.40 12.15 9.90
N THR A 42 11.24 11.69 8.66
CA THR A 42 12.31 10.98 7.95
C THR A 42 13.52 11.89 7.71
N ARG A 43 13.30 13.16 7.39
CA ARG A 43 14.41 14.15 7.24
C ARG A 43 15.08 14.46 8.56
N GLU A 44 14.32 14.55 9.64
CA GLU A 44 14.82 14.93 10.97
C GLU A 44 15.56 13.77 11.66
N CYS A 45 14.98 12.56 11.61
CA CYS A 45 15.47 11.40 12.35
C CYS A 45 16.48 10.56 11.57
N LEU A 46 16.55 10.71 10.23
CA LEU A 46 17.41 9.92 9.35
C LEU A 46 17.35 8.41 9.66
N PRO A 47 16.17 7.77 9.53
CA PRO A 47 15.99 6.37 9.88
C PRO A 47 16.69 5.44 8.88
N ASP A 48 17.01 4.21 9.34
CA ASP A 48 17.46 3.14 8.45
C ASP A 48 16.30 2.50 7.68
N LEU A 49 15.09 2.48 8.30
CA LEU A 49 13.87 1.85 7.76
C LEU A 49 12.63 2.71 8.01
N VAL A 50 11.77 2.80 7.02
CA VAL A 50 10.38 3.27 7.18
C VAL A 50 9.45 2.10 6.91
N LEU A 51 8.60 1.78 7.88
CA LEU A 51 7.43 0.92 7.69
C LEU A 51 6.26 1.81 7.29
N LEU A 52 5.76 1.64 6.08
CA LEU A 52 4.79 2.56 5.47
C LEU A 52 3.48 1.84 5.13
N ASP A 53 2.38 2.28 5.75
CA ASP A 53 1.07 1.94 5.22
C ASP A 53 0.74 2.82 4.00
N ILE A 54 0.32 2.18 2.90
CA ILE A 54 -0.18 2.90 1.72
C ILE A 54 -1.64 3.34 1.86
N GLY A 55 -2.38 2.78 2.82
CA GLY A 55 -3.77 3.12 3.12
C GLY A 55 -3.98 4.44 3.88
N LEU A 56 -2.95 5.28 4.00
CA LEU A 56 -2.99 6.50 4.80
C LEU A 56 -4.12 7.47 4.38
N PRO A 57 -4.75 8.15 5.34
CA PRO A 57 -5.71 9.21 5.05
C PRO A 57 -5.01 10.46 4.50
N LYS A 58 -5.76 11.28 3.76
CA LYS A 58 -5.38 12.61 3.23
C LYS A 58 -4.34 12.60 2.13
N ILE A 59 -3.17 12.00 2.33
CA ILE A 59 -2.13 11.86 1.30
C ILE A 59 -2.00 10.38 0.97
N ASP A 60 -1.98 10.08 -0.33
CA ASP A 60 -1.79 8.73 -0.82
C ASP A 60 -0.41 8.19 -0.41
N GLY A 61 -0.38 6.97 0.16
CA GLY A 61 0.85 6.33 0.60
C GLY A 61 1.88 6.14 -0.51
N PHE A 62 1.43 5.99 -1.77
CA PHE A 62 2.34 5.96 -2.92
C PHE A 62 3.05 7.30 -3.15
N GLN A 63 2.33 8.42 -3.02
CA GLN A 63 2.96 9.74 -3.07
C GLN A 63 3.97 9.95 -1.94
N VAL A 64 3.69 9.39 -0.76
CA VAL A 64 4.66 9.39 0.36
C VAL A 64 5.89 8.58 -0.01
N LEU A 65 5.70 7.37 -0.54
CA LEU A 65 6.78 6.49 -1.00
C LEU A 65 7.68 7.18 -2.01
N GLU A 66 7.12 7.75 -3.08
CA GLU A 66 7.85 8.48 -4.11
C GLU A 66 8.63 9.67 -3.52
N ARG A 67 8.00 10.46 -2.65
CA ARG A 67 8.66 11.59 -1.99
C ARG A 67 9.79 11.14 -1.06
N LEU A 68 9.65 10.04 -0.36
CA LEU A 68 10.71 9.47 0.47
C LEU A 68 11.92 9.06 -0.40
N ARG A 69 11.68 8.51 -1.59
CA ARG A 69 12.75 8.16 -2.54
C ARG A 69 13.47 9.39 -3.10
N THR A 70 12.77 10.50 -3.34
CA THR A 70 13.40 11.75 -3.80
C THR A 70 14.33 12.39 -2.76
N LEU A 71 14.24 11.99 -1.49
CA LEU A 71 15.16 12.48 -0.45
C LEU A 71 16.60 11.97 -0.62
N ASN A 72 16.85 11.07 -1.56
CA ASN A 72 18.16 10.49 -1.88
C ASN A 72 18.90 9.92 -0.67
N LEU A 73 18.17 9.36 0.29
CA LEU A 73 18.68 8.74 1.49
C LEU A 73 18.91 7.23 1.22
N GLN A 74 19.91 6.65 1.90
CA GLN A 74 20.10 5.18 1.93
C GLN A 74 19.02 4.50 2.80
N LEU A 75 17.79 4.98 2.68
CA LEU A 75 16.64 4.59 3.43
C LEU A 75 16.04 3.30 2.86
N LYS A 76 15.70 2.36 3.72
CA LYS A 76 14.87 1.21 3.35
C LYS A 76 13.40 1.55 3.57
N ILE A 77 12.55 1.15 2.62
CA ILE A 77 11.10 1.35 2.72
C ILE A 77 10.41 0.01 2.54
N LEU A 78 9.76 -0.45 3.60
CA LEU A 78 8.93 -1.64 3.60
C LEU A 78 7.46 -1.23 3.74
N VAL A 79 6.68 -1.57 2.74
CA VAL A 79 5.24 -1.32 2.75
C VAL A 79 4.54 -2.38 3.59
N LEU A 80 3.71 -1.94 4.53
CA LEU A 80 2.86 -2.79 5.38
C LEU A 80 1.41 -2.33 5.21
N THR A 81 0.57 -3.12 4.52
CA THR A 81 -0.77 -2.69 4.11
C THR A 81 -1.82 -3.78 4.23
N SER A 82 -3.08 -3.40 4.38
CA SER A 82 -4.23 -4.33 4.31
C SER A 82 -4.61 -4.71 2.87
N GLN A 83 -3.96 -4.13 1.86
CA GLN A 83 -4.19 -4.42 0.45
C GLN A 83 -3.32 -5.62 0.03
N SER A 84 -3.96 -6.73 -0.35
CA SER A 84 -3.26 -8.00 -0.63
C SER A 84 -3.11 -8.32 -2.12
N SER A 85 -3.46 -7.41 -3.02
CA SER A 85 -3.41 -7.65 -4.47
C SER A 85 -1.97 -7.55 -5.00
N SER A 86 -1.61 -8.42 -5.95
CA SER A 86 -0.31 -8.39 -6.66
C SER A 86 -0.05 -7.07 -7.37
N HIS A 87 -1.11 -6.39 -7.85
CA HIS A 87 -1.01 -5.08 -8.48
C HIS A 87 -0.49 -3.99 -7.52
N PHE A 88 -0.92 -4.02 -6.24
CA PHE A 88 -0.37 -3.09 -5.23
C PHE A 88 1.11 -3.38 -4.97
N ALA A 89 1.48 -4.63 -4.85
CA ALA A 89 2.88 -5.02 -4.66
C ALA A 89 3.77 -4.58 -5.84
N GLN A 90 3.28 -4.75 -7.08
CA GLN A 90 3.98 -4.33 -8.28
C GLN A 90 4.15 -2.80 -8.33
N ARG A 91 3.10 -2.04 -8.07
CA ARG A 91 3.17 -0.56 -7.99
C ARG A 91 4.13 -0.09 -6.90
N CYS A 92 4.10 -0.71 -5.71
CA CYS A 92 5.05 -0.39 -4.65
C CYS A 92 6.50 -0.62 -5.10
N LYS A 93 6.76 -1.73 -5.81
CA LYS A 93 8.07 -2.04 -6.37
C LYS A 93 8.51 -1.00 -7.41
N GLN A 94 7.63 -0.62 -8.32
CA GLN A 94 7.88 0.42 -9.34
C GLN A 94 8.14 1.80 -8.70
N ALA A 95 7.39 2.14 -7.64
CA ALA A 95 7.59 3.37 -6.88
C ALA A 95 8.85 3.34 -5.99
N GLY A 96 9.58 2.23 -5.98
CA GLY A 96 10.87 2.09 -5.31
C GLY A 96 10.80 1.57 -3.87
N ALA A 97 9.75 0.87 -3.45
CA ALA A 97 9.77 0.14 -2.19
C ALA A 97 10.81 -0.98 -2.23
N ASP A 98 11.43 -1.27 -1.08
CA ASP A 98 12.36 -2.42 -0.93
C ASP A 98 11.59 -3.71 -0.61
N GLY A 99 10.35 -3.60 -0.11
CA GLY A 99 9.51 -4.75 0.16
C GLY A 99 8.04 -4.40 0.37
N PHE A 100 7.21 -5.45 0.37
CA PHE A 100 5.77 -5.37 0.53
C PHE A 100 5.28 -6.55 1.39
N VAL A 101 4.54 -6.24 2.46
CA VAL A 101 3.93 -7.20 3.38
C VAL A 101 2.48 -6.82 3.60
N THR A 102 1.59 -7.81 3.63
CA THR A 102 0.20 -7.58 3.99
C THR A 102 0.03 -7.59 5.52
N LYS A 103 -0.84 -6.71 6.04
CA LYS A 103 -1.27 -6.74 7.44
C LYS A 103 -2.10 -8.01 7.66
N SER A 104 -1.43 -9.12 7.92
CA SER A 104 -2.04 -10.39 8.31
C SER A 104 -1.97 -10.57 9.83
N ASP A 105 -2.62 -11.61 10.34
CA ASP A 105 -2.53 -11.96 11.77
C ASP A 105 -1.14 -12.47 12.17
N ASP A 106 -0.32 -12.87 11.19
CA ASP A 106 1.02 -13.38 11.42
C ASP A 106 2.08 -12.28 11.28
N MET A 107 2.59 -11.83 12.42
CA MET A 107 3.66 -10.84 12.51
C MET A 107 5.06 -11.41 12.25
N SER A 108 5.21 -12.72 12.09
CA SER A 108 6.51 -13.35 11.79
C SER A 108 6.99 -12.98 10.39
N GLU A 109 6.11 -12.95 9.41
CA GLU A 109 6.40 -12.54 8.04
C GLU A 109 6.96 -11.11 7.98
N LEU A 110 6.39 -10.20 8.76
CA LEU A 110 6.88 -8.82 8.84
C LEU A 110 8.33 -8.77 9.32
N LEU A 111 8.67 -9.54 10.35
CA LEU A 111 10.03 -9.56 10.90
C LEU A 111 11.04 -10.13 9.89
N ASP A 112 10.67 -11.19 9.17
CA ASP A 112 11.52 -11.77 8.13
C ASP A 112 11.72 -10.81 6.96
N ALA A 113 10.66 -10.13 6.52
CA ALA A 113 10.72 -9.07 5.51
C ALA A 113 11.68 -7.94 5.94
N ILE A 114 11.57 -7.47 7.18
CA ILE A 114 12.48 -6.45 7.73
C ILE A 114 13.92 -6.92 7.67
N LYS A 115 14.22 -8.13 8.14
CA LYS A 115 15.59 -8.69 8.12
C LYS A 115 16.14 -8.78 6.71
N MET A 116 15.35 -9.22 5.73
CA MET A 116 15.78 -9.31 4.33
C MET A 116 16.04 -7.93 3.73
N VAL A 117 15.13 -7.00 3.90
CA VAL A 117 15.25 -5.63 3.38
C VAL A 117 16.45 -4.91 3.98
N MET A 118 16.68 -5.08 5.29
CA MET A 118 17.84 -4.48 5.97
C MET A 118 19.19 -5.06 5.53
N ARG A 119 19.21 -6.27 4.96
CA ARG A 119 20.38 -6.89 4.32
C ARG A 119 20.56 -6.47 2.86
N GLY A 120 19.64 -5.67 2.31
CA GLY A 120 19.68 -5.20 0.92
C GLY A 120 18.94 -6.08 -0.08
N TYR A 121 18.23 -7.11 0.37
CA TYR A 121 17.37 -7.92 -0.49
C TYR A 121 15.97 -7.29 -0.61
N SER A 122 15.29 -7.58 -1.71
CA SER A 122 13.87 -7.21 -1.87
C SER A 122 12.97 -8.29 -1.30
N PHE A 123 11.84 -7.87 -0.71
CA PHE A 123 10.82 -8.79 -0.19
C PHE A 123 9.45 -8.48 -0.79
N PHE A 124 9.05 -9.27 -1.79
CA PHE A 124 7.74 -9.14 -2.47
C PHE A 124 7.11 -10.51 -2.66
N PRO A 125 5.76 -10.60 -2.78
CA PRO A 125 5.07 -11.83 -3.13
C PRO A 125 5.60 -12.41 -4.46
N GLN A 126 5.67 -13.74 -4.57
CA GLN A 126 6.17 -14.41 -5.78
C GLN A 126 5.43 -14.00 -7.06
N SER A 127 4.12 -13.75 -6.97
CA SER A 127 3.31 -13.26 -8.10
C SER A 127 3.84 -11.94 -8.70
N THR A 128 4.54 -11.13 -7.92
CA THR A 128 5.16 -9.88 -8.38
C THR A 128 6.36 -10.11 -9.32
N TYR A 129 6.98 -11.28 -9.29
CA TYR A 129 8.13 -11.65 -10.14
C TYR A 129 7.70 -12.36 -11.43
N GLN A 130 6.56 -13.02 -11.43
CA GLN A 130 6.06 -13.77 -12.58
C GLN A 130 5.53 -12.88 -13.73
N SER A 131 5.19 -11.62 -13.43
CA SER A 131 4.70 -10.65 -14.43
C SER A 131 5.72 -10.27 -15.50
N TYR A 132 7.00 -10.63 -15.34
CA TYR A 132 8.05 -10.36 -16.35
C TYR A 132 8.22 -11.47 -17.38
N GLU A 133 7.68 -12.69 -17.16
CA GLU A 133 7.88 -13.84 -18.05
C GLU A 133 6.63 -14.20 -18.88
N GLN A 134 5.48 -13.60 -18.61
CA GLN A 134 4.25 -13.85 -19.38
C GLN A 134 3.82 -12.64 -20.20
N THR A 135 4.60 -12.32 -21.22
CA THR A 135 4.28 -11.30 -22.25
C THR A 135 3.49 -11.88 -23.42
N ASP A 136 2.51 -12.75 -23.22
CA ASP A 136 1.72 -13.26 -24.36
C ASP A 136 0.20 -13.34 -24.15
N SER A 137 -0.34 -12.69 -23.12
CA SER A 137 -1.78 -12.42 -23.06
C SER A 137 -2.04 -11.00 -22.53
N TYR A 138 -1.91 -10.03 -23.41
CA TYR A 138 -2.46 -8.69 -23.18
C TYR A 138 -3.97 -8.84 -23.02
N HIS A 139 -4.44 -8.98 -21.78
CA HIS A 139 -5.82 -8.63 -21.48
C HIS A 139 -5.91 -7.11 -21.61
N ASP A 140 -6.86 -6.63 -22.39
CA ASP A 140 -7.21 -5.20 -22.57
C ASP A 140 -7.43 -4.49 -21.20
N ASP A 141 -7.68 -5.26 -20.15
CA ASP A 141 -7.91 -4.85 -18.78
C ASP A 141 -6.65 -4.37 -18.05
N ASP A 142 -5.43 -4.85 -18.37
CA ASP A 142 -4.19 -4.44 -17.68
C ASP A 142 -3.88 -2.96 -17.96
N GLY A 143 -4.06 -2.51 -19.18
CA GLY A 143 -3.92 -1.11 -19.56
C GLY A 143 -4.95 -0.20 -18.88
N LEU A 144 -6.16 -0.72 -18.59
CA LEU A 144 -7.19 0.02 -17.87
C LEU A 144 -6.85 0.14 -16.37
N LEU A 145 -6.26 -0.90 -15.77
CA LEU A 145 -5.80 -0.86 -14.39
C LEU A 145 -4.67 0.16 -14.18
N GLU A 146 -3.75 0.26 -15.13
CA GLU A 146 -2.66 1.24 -15.05
C GLU A 146 -3.14 2.70 -15.09
N GLN A 147 -4.31 2.95 -15.71
CA GLN A 147 -4.92 4.28 -15.76
C GLN A 147 -5.60 4.69 -14.44
N LEU A 148 -5.79 3.74 -13.51
CA LEU A 148 -6.41 4.05 -12.22
C LEU A 148 -5.36 4.66 -11.28
N SER A 149 -5.74 5.74 -10.62
CA SER A 149 -4.98 6.21 -9.46
C SER A 149 -5.09 5.20 -8.31
N ASP A 150 -4.16 5.24 -7.37
CA ASP A 150 -4.15 4.32 -6.23
C ASP A 150 -5.40 4.45 -5.35
N ARG A 151 -5.95 5.65 -5.26
CA ARG A 151 -7.25 5.90 -4.60
C ARG A 151 -8.41 5.27 -5.35
N GLU A 152 -8.42 5.36 -6.67
CA GLU A 152 -9.44 4.72 -7.50
C GLU A 152 -9.33 3.19 -7.38
N LEU A 153 -8.12 2.65 -7.38
CA LEU A 153 -7.89 1.22 -7.19
C LEU A 153 -8.35 0.76 -5.79
N SER A 154 -8.03 1.51 -4.73
CA SER A 154 -8.48 1.22 -3.37
C SER A 154 -10.01 1.24 -3.24
N VAL A 155 -10.67 2.20 -3.89
CA VAL A 155 -12.13 2.28 -3.94
C VAL A 155 -12.71 1.10 -4.73
N LEU A 156 -12.11 0.72 -5.87
CA LEU A 156 -12.53 -0.42 -6.69
C LEU A 156 -12.45 -1.74 -5.90
N VAL A 157 -11.36 -1.97 -5.18
CA VAL A 157 -11.19 -3.15 -4.31
C VAL A 157 -12.26 -3.18 -3.22
N SER A 158 -12.55 -2.04 -2.59
CA SER A 158 -13.59 -1.94 -1.55
C SER A 158 -15.00 -2.19 -2.10
N ILE A 159 -15.28 -1.71 -3.32
CA ILE A 159 -16.52 -2.02 -4.05
C ILE A 159 -16.62 -3.53 -4.30
N GLY A 160 -15.55 -4.13 -4.78
CA GLY A 160 -15.48 -5.56 -5.05
C GLY A 160 -15.73 -6.42 -3.81
N LYS A 161 -15.31 -5.96 -2.63
CA LYS A 161 -15.59 -6.57 -1.32
C LYS A 161 -17.06 -6.35 -0.86
N GLY A 162 -17.90 -5.69 -1.66
CA GLY A 162 -19.31 -5.45 -1.33
C GLY A 162 -19.55 -4.28 -0.37
N MET A 163 -18.57 -3.42 -0.14
CA MET A 163 -18.71 -2.32 0.81
C MET A 163 -19.57 -1.18 0.25
N GLY A 164 -20.47 -0.65 1.09
CA GLY A 164 -21.27 0.54 0.79
C GLY A 164 -20.47 1.85 0.86
N ASN A 165 -21.00 2.94 0.28
CA ASN A 165 -20.31 4.24 0.25
C ASN A 165 -19.88 4.73 1.64
N LYS A 166 -20.76 4.54 2.63
CA LYS A 166 -20.47 4.92 4.01
C LYS A 166 -19.27 4.16 4.58
N GLN A 167 -19.25 2.83 4.42
CA GLN A 167 -18.17 1.97 4.90
C GLN A 167 -16.83 2.31 4.21
N ILE A 168 -16.86 2.51 2.89
CA ILE A 168 -15.68 2.93 2.13
C ILE A 168 -15.19 4.29 2.60
N GLY A 169 -16.14 5.22 2.81
CA GLY A 169 -15.82 6.57 3.30
C GLY A 169 -15.19 6.55 4.69
N GLU A 170 -15.71 5.75 5.61
CA GLU A 170 -15.14 5.56 6.95
C GLU A 170 -13.73 4.95 6.89
N GLN A 171 -13.55 3.90 6.06
CA GLN A 171 -12.26 3.23 5.90
C GLN A 171 -11.18 4.14 5.28
N LEU A 172 -11.54 4.94 4.28
CA LEU A 172 -10.60 5.80 3.55
C LEU A 172 -10.57 7.25 4.08
N LEU A 173 -11.32 7.55 5.13
CA LEU A 173 -11.55 8.89 5.71
C LEU A 173 -12.00 9.91 4.66
N LEU A 174 -12.94 9.51 3.83
CA LEU A 174 -13.55 10.30 2.77
C LEU A 174 -15.06 10.45 2.98
N SER A 175 -15.64 11.52 2.44
CA SER A 175 -17.09 11.67 2.45
C SER A 175 -17.77 10.68 1.48
N GLU A 176 -19.01 10.28 1.76
CA GLU A 176 -19.81 9.45 0.84
C GLU A 176 -19.94 10.10 -0.55
N LYS A 177 -20.01 11.43 -0.60
CA LYS A 177 -20.04 12.21 -1.84
C LYS A 177 -18.75 12.01 -2.64
N THR A 178 -17.61 12.03 -1.95
CA THR A 178 -16.29 11.77 -2.56
C THR A 178 -16.22 10.35 -3.13
N ILE A 179 -16.71 9.35 -2.37
CA ILE A 179 -16.76 7.95 -2.85
C ILE A 179 -17.67 7.84 -4.08
N SER A 180 -18.82 8.53 -4.10
CA SER A 180 -19.69 8.56 -5.28
C SER A 180 -18.98 9.15 -6.51
N THR A 181 -18.15 10.16 -6.32
CA THR A 181 -17.32 10.75 -7.39
C THR A 181 -16.29 9.74 -7.91
N TYR A 182 -15.61 9.00 -7.02
CA TYR A 182 -14.68 7.93 -7.43
C TYR A 182 -15.40 6.81 -8.18
N LYS A 183 -16.58 6.37 -7.73
CA LYS A 183 -17.40 5.38 -8.46
C LYS A 183 -17.75 5.85 -9.88
N HIS A 184 -18.09 7.13 -10.04
CA HIS A 184 -18.38 7.69 -11.35
C HIS A 184 -17.13 7.68 -12.26
N ARG A 185 -15.99 8.11 -11.75
CA ARG A 185 -14.71 8.09 -12.49
C ARG A 185 -14.27 6.66 -12.87
N LEU A 186 -14.43 5.71 -11.95
CA LEU A 186 -14.15 4.30 -12.20
C LEU A 186 -15.02 3.77 -13.35
N LYS A 187 -16.33 4.07 -13.35
CA LYS A 187 -17.19 3.68 -14.44
C LYS A 187 -16.74 4.24 -15.79
N GLN A 188 -16.35 5.51 -15.83
CA GLN A 188 -15.85 6.15 -17.04
C GLN A 188 -14.53 5.51 -17.52
N LYS A 189 -13.54 5.35 -16.62
CA LYS A 189 -12.22 4.83 -16.99
C LYS A 189 -12.25 3.37 -17.40
N LEU A 190 -13.13 2.56 -16.78
CA LEU A 190 -13.24 1.13 -17.02
C LEU A 190 -14.35 0.77 -18.01
N ASN A 191 -14.99 1.76 -18.64
CA ASN A 191 -16.16 1.57 -19.52
C ASN A 191 -17.29 0.74 -18.87
N ALA A 192 -17.44 0.81 -17.55
CA ALA A 192 -18.44 0.08 -16.78
C ALA A 192 -19.77 0.84 -16.73
N GLN A 193 -20.86 0.17 -17.03
CA GLN A 193 -22.21 0.74 -17.04
C GLN A 193 -22.86 0.69 -15.65
N SER A 194 -22.56 -0.37 -14.90
CA SER A 194 -23.18 -0.71 -13.63
C SER A 194 -22.14 -0.87 -12.51
N LEU A 195 -22.60 -1.03 -11.27
CA LEU A 195 -21.78 -1.42 -10.15
C LEU A 195 -21.30 -2.88 -10.28
N ILE A 196 -22.11 -3.73 -10.89
CA ILE A 196 -21.82 -5.13 -11.12
C ILE A 196 -20.60 -5.25 -12.04
N ASP A 197 -20.53 -4.44 -13.10
CA ASP A 197 -19.40 -4.45 -14.04
C ASP A 197 -18.09 -4.09 -13.34
N LEU A 198 -18.12 -3.17 -12.35
CA LEU A 198 -16.95 -2.84 -11.54
C LEU A 198 -16.54 -4.01 -10.64
N ILE A 199 -17.50 -4.73 -10.07
CA ILE A 199 -17.24 -5.91 -9.24
C ILE A 199 -16.63 -7.02 -10.09
N ASP A 200 -17.20 -7.28 -11.27
CA ASP A 200 -16.72 -8.30 -12.19
C ASP A 200 -15.34 -7.96 -12.75
N PHE A 201 -15.09 -6.68 -13.04
CA PHE A 201 -13.77 -6.20 -13.39
C PHE A 201 -12.75 -6.46 -12.27
N ALA A 202 -13.09 -6.10 -11.02
CA ALA A 202 -12.22 -6.35 -9.89
C ALA A 202 -11.93 -7.84 -9.68
N ARG A 203 -12.93 -8.71 -9.90
CA ARG A 203 -12.77 -10.17 -9.78
C ARG A 203 -11.91 -10.76 -10.88
N ARG A 204 -12.15 -10.40 -12.15
CA ARG A 204 -11.36 -10.87 -13.31
C ARG A 204 -9.88 -10.50 -13.18
N ASN A 205 -9.60 -9.35 -12.61
CA ASN A 205 -8.23 -8.85 -12.41
C ASN A 205 -7.61 -9.27 -11.07
N ASN A 206 -8.18 -10.26 -10.39
CA ASN A 206 -7.67 -10.79 -9.10
C ASN A 206 -7.47 -9.72 -8.01
N LEU A 207 -8.21 -8.61 -8.07
CA LEU A 207 -8.19 -7.57 -7.04
C LEU A 207 -8.92 -8.00 -5.76
N ILE A 208 -9.83 -8.96 -5.90
CA ILE A 208 -10.63 -9.57 -4.83
C ILE A 208 -10.69 -11.08 -5.02
N LYS A 209 -10.92 -11.81 -3.93
CA LYS A 209 -11.17 -13.26 -3.96
C LYS A 209 -12.63 -13.57 -4.24
#